data_5ea995aeee8c41d205ee945766c74cf5
#
_entry.id   5ea995aeee8c41d205ee945766c74cf5
#
_cell.length_a   1.000
_cell.length_b   1.000
_cell.length_c   1.000
_cell.angle_alpha   90.00
_cell.angle_beta   90.00
_cell.angle_gamma   90.00
#
_symmetry.space_group_name_H-M   'P 1'
#
loop_
_entity.id
_entity.type
_entity.pdbx_description
1 polymer ?
#
loop_
_entity_poly.entity_id
_entity_poly.type
_entity_poly.pdbx_seq_one_letter_code
_entity_poly.pdbx_strand_id
1 'polypeptide(L)'
;LPVCEGLLSACGHERKRLGVADADMAIANVPGALEIPLVLQTMAQSGKFDALVALGAVIRGDTYHFEVVSNDSCRAIMEVQLHTGVPIANGILTCDTDEQAEVRVQPKGTDCAQAAVEMANLKKALNQ
;
A
#
# COMPACT_ATOMS: atom_id res chain seq x y z
N LEU A 1 -7.60 -9.66 -8.98
CA LEU A 1 -8.82 -9.68 -8.17
C LEU A 1 -9.54 -8.35 -8.27
N PRO A 2 -10.90 -8.33 -8.34
CA PRO A 2 -11.66 -7.08 -8.45
C PRO A 2 -11.38 -6.09 -7.33
N VAL A 3 -11.17 -6.57 -6.09
CA VAL A 3 -10.85 -5.71 -4.94
C VAL A 3 -9.52 -5.01 -5.15
N CYS A 4 -8.49 -5.74 -5.55
CA CYS A 4 -7.15 -5.16 -5.77
C CYS A 4 -7.16 -4.18 -6.95
N GLU A 5 -7.87 -4.51 -8.03
CA GLU A 5 -8.02 -3.62 -9.17
C GLU A 5 -8.76 -2.33 -8.78
N GLY A 6 -9.79 -2.45 -7.95
CA GLY A 6 -10.53 -1.30 -7.43
C GLY A 6 -9.68 -0.41 -6.54
N LEU A 7 -8.88 -1.02 -5.67
CA LEU A 7 -7.93 -0.27 -4.83
C LEU A 7 -6.93 0.49 -5.68
N LEU A 8 -6.37 -0.16 -6.69
CA LEU A 8 -5.40 0.46 -7.59
C LEU A 8 -6.04 1.61 -8.37
N SER A 9 -7.26 1.41 -8.86
CA SER A 9 -8.00 2.44 -9.60
C SER A 9 -8.28 3.66 -8.73
N ALA A 10 -8.78 3.46 -7.51
CA ALA A 10 -9.07 4.56 -6.58
C ALA A 10 -7.80 5.31 -6.19
N CYS A 11 -6.74 4.59 -5.90
CA CYS A 11 -5.44 5.17 -5.56
C CYS A 11 -4.88 5.97 -6.74
N GLY A 12 -4.93 5.41 -7.94
CA GLY A 12 -4.43 6.07 -9.15
C GLY A 12 -5.22 7.32 -9.51
N HIS A 13 -6.54 7.29 -9.32
CA HIS A 13 -7.39 8.46 -9.56
C HIS A 13 -7.03 9.59 -8.60
N GLU A 14 -6.88 9.30 -7.32
CA GLU A 14 -6.55 10.31 -6.32
C GLU A 14 -5.12 10.83 -6.50
N ARG A 15 -4.17 9.97 -6.82
CA ARG A 15 -2.79 10.34 -7.13
C ARG A 15 -2.76 11.37 -8.27
N LYS A 16 -3.55 11.12 -9.32
CA LYS A 16 -3.64 12.03 -10.46
C LYS A 16 -4.24 13.39 -10.03
N ARG A 17 -5.29 13.35 -9.22
CA ARG A 17 -5.91 14.57 -8.69
C ARG A 17 -4.91 15.39 -7.87
N LEU A 18 -4.01 14.71 -7.14
CA LEU A 18 -2.98 15.35 -6.32
C LEU A 18 -1.77 15.83 -7.12
N GLY A 19 -1.76 15.61 -8.42
CA GLY A 19 -0.73 16.14 -9.32
C GLY A 19 0.47 15.25 -9.55
N VAL A 20 0.42 13.99 -9.11
CA VAL A 20 1.50 13.04 -9.40
C VAL A 20 1.31 12.48 -10.81
N ALA A 21 2.30 12.70 -11.68
CA ALA A 21 2.22 12.32 -13.09
C ALA A 21 2.39 10.81 -13.29
N ASP A 22 1.82 10.29 -14.39
CA ASP A 22 1.97 8.88 -14.73
C ASP A 22 3.44 8.46 -14.88
N ALA A 23 4.28 9.34 -15.42
CA ALA A 23 5.70 9.08 -15.61
C ALA A 23 6.45 8.91 -14.28
N ASP A 24 5.91 9.42 -13.18
CA ASP A 24 6.52 9.36 -11.86
C ASP A 24 6.00 8.18 -11.04
N MET A 25 5.26 7.26 -11.66
CA MET A 25 4.72 6.08 -11.00
C MET A 25 5.31 4.79 -11.54
N ALA A 26 5.44 3.81 -10.65
CA ALA A 26 5.76 2.43 -11.02
C ALA A 26 4.80 1.50 -10.28
N ILE A 27 4.35 0.46 -10.95
CA ILE A 27 3.45 -0.54 -10.38
C ILE A 27 4.10 -1.91 -10.51
N ALA A 28 4.16 -2.63 -9.38
CA ALA A 28 4.64 -4.00 -9.35
C ALA A 28 3.54 -4.91 -8.78
N ASN A 29 3.34 -6.06 -9.41
CA ASN A 29 2.38 -7.05 -8.94
C ASN A 29 3.12 -8.21 -8.29
N VAL A 30 2.56 -8.73 -7.19
CA VAL A 30 3.14 -9.84 -6.44
C VAL A 30 2.08 -10.93 -6.23
N PRO A 31 2.49 -12.19 -5.95
CA PRO A 31 1.53 -13.29 -5.81
C PRO A 31 0.57 -13.14 -4.64
N GLY A 32 1.00 -12.57 -3.52
CA GLY A 32 0.16 -12.43 -2.34
C GLY A 32 0.69 -11.39 -1.37
N ALA A 33 -0.05 -11.16 -0.28
CA ALA A 33 0.29 -10.11 0.69
C ALA A 33 1.63 -10.36 1.38
N LEU A 34 2.02 -11.61 1.60
CA LEU A 34 3.29 -11.92 2.26
C LEU A 34 4.50 -11.60 1.39
N GLU A 35 4.33 -11.44 0.08
CA GLU A 35 5.40 -11.08 -0.85
C GLU A 35 5.56 -9.56 -1.02
N ILE A 36 4.60 -8.78 -0.52
CA ILE A 36 4.64 -7.33 -0.64
C ILE A 36 5.86 -6.71 0.07
N PRO A 37 6.18 -7.08 1.33
CA PRO A 37 7.28 -6.42 2.03
C PRO A 37 8.62 -6.49 1.32
N LEU A 38 8.96 -7.62 0.71
CA LEU A 38 10.23 -7.78 0.00
C LEU A 38 10.32 -6.82 -1.18
N VAL A 39 9.25 -6.71 -1.97
CA VAL A 39 9.23 -5.82 -3.13
C VAL A 39 9.25 -4.36 -2.69
N LEU A 40 8.54 -4.01 -1.62
CA LEU A 40 8.60 -2.67 -1.05
C LEU A 40 10.02 -2.32 -0.62
N GLN A 41 10.73 -3.24 0.03
CA GLN A 41 12.11 -3.00 0.44
C GLN A 41 13.00 -2.74 -0.77
N THR A 42 12.85 -3.54 -1.81
CA THR A 42 13.62 -3.38 -3.05
C THR A 42 13.35 -2.01 -3.69
N MET A 43 12.07 -1.64 -3.79
CA MET A 43 11.69 -0.34 -4.34
C MET A 43 12.21 0.82 -3.48
N ALA A 44 12.09 0.71 -2.17
CA ALA A 44 12.55 1.74 -1.25
C ALA A 44 14.06 1.94 -1.34
N GLN A 45 14.82 0.86 -1.45
CA GLN A 45 16.28 0.90 -1.51
C GLN A 45 16.80 1.38 -2.88
N SER A 46 15.95 1.42 -3.89
CA SER A 46 16.36 1.88 -5.23
C SER A 46 16.68 3.37 -5.27
N GLY A 47 16.18 4.14 -4.32
CA GLY A 47 16.36 5.60 -4.31
C GLY A 47 15.49 6.34 -5.33
N LYS A 48 14.57 5.64 -5.99
CA LYS A 48 13.78 6.23 -7.09
C LYS A 48 12.42 6.77 -6.64
N PHE A 49 11.99 6.45 -5.41
CA PHE A 49 10.64 6.77 -4.96
C PHE A 49 10.66 7.57 -3.67
N ASP A 50 9.80 8.58 -3.58
CA ASP A 50 9.63 9.40 -2.38
C ASP A 50 8.64 8.78 -1.40
N ALA A 51 7.75 7.91 -1.88
CA ALA A 51 6.80 7.17 -1.08
C ALA A 51 6.33 5.93 -1.84
N LEU A 52 5.81 4.97 -1.11
CA LEU A 52 5.28 3.73 -1.67
C LEU A 52 3.87 3.49 -1.13
N VAL A 53 3.09 2.70 -1.87
CA VAL A 53 1.76 2.27 -1.47
C VAL A 53 1.67 0.76 -1.64
N ALA A 54 1.20 0.08 -0.60
CA ALA A 54 0.93 -1.35 -0.65
C ALA A 54 -0.58 -1.56 -0.72
N LEU A 55 -1.05 -2.23 -1.76
CA LEU A 55 -2.48 -2.49 -1.95
C LEU A 55 -2.72 -3.98 -2.01
N GLY A 56 -3.72 -4.45 -1.30
CA GLY A 56 -4.08 -5.86 -1.29
C GLY A 56 -5.31 -6.13 -0.44
N ALA A 57 -5.69 -7.39 -0.36
CA ALA A 57 -6.80 -7.80 0.47
C ALA A 57 -6.56 -9.19 1.03
N VAL A 58 -6.81 -9.35 2.31
CA VAL A 58 -6.79 -10.64 2.99
C VAL A 58 -8.18 -10.85 3.58
N ILE A 59 -8.84 -11.92 3.15
CA ILE A 59 -10.19 -12.24 3.58
C ILE A 59 -10.13 -13.46 4.50
N ARG A 60 -10.82 -13.37 5.63
CA ARG A 60 -10.82 -14.46 6.61
C ARG A 60 -11.37 -15.75 6.01
N GLY A 61 -10.62 -16.82 6.19
CA GLY A 61 -11.04 -18.17 5.83
C GLY A 61 -11.27 -19.02 7.09
N ASP A 62 -11.18 -20.34 6.92
CA ASP A 62 -11.49 -21.29 7.99
C ASP A 62 -10.32 -21.53 8.94
N THR A 63 -9.13 -21.04 8.61
CA THR A 63 -7.92 -21.39 9.35
C THR A 63 -7.21 -20.14 9.91
N TYR A 64 -6.23 -20.37 10.74
CA TYR A 64 -5.40 -19.32 11.33
C TYR A 64 -4.55 -18.56 10.29
N HIS A 65 -4.52 -19.03 9.07
CA HIS A 65 -3.73 -18.43 7.99
C HIS A 65 -4.05 -16.94 7.80
N PHE A 66 -5.32 -16.56 7.99
CA PHE A 66 -5.73 -15.16 7.90
C PHE A 66 -4.93 -14.28 8.86
N GLU A 67 -4.81 -14.70 10.12
CA GLU A 67 -4.07 -13.94 11.13
C GLU A 67 -2.59 -13.86 10.81
N VAL A 68 -2.01 -14.95 10.33
CA VAL A 68 -0.59 -14.99 9.94
C VAL A 68 -0.32 -14.01 8.82
N VAL A 69 -1.10 -14.08 7.75
CA VAL A 69 -0.90 -13.21 6.59
C VAL A 69 -1.13 -11.75 6.95
N SER A 70 -2.21 -11.46 7.67
CA SER A 70 -2.55 -10.08 8.05
C SER A 70 -1.49 -9.47 8.97
N ASN A 71 -1.12 -10.18 10.03
CA ASN A 71 -0.20 -9.66 11.03
C ASN A 71 1.21 -9.54 10.48
N ASP A 72 1.71 -10.56 9.77
CA ASP A 72 3.09 -10.55 9.29
C ASP A 72 3.29 -9.57 8.14
N SER A 73 2.34 -9.46 7.22
CA SER A 73 2.47 -8.50 6.12
C SER A 73 2.48 -7.07 6.65
N CYS A 74 1.57 -6.73 7.56
CA CYS A 74 1.48 -5.38 8.12
C CYS A 74 2.70 -5.04 8.98
N ARG A 75 3.15 -5.99 9.82
CA ARG A 75 4.35 -5.79 10.64
C ARG A 75 5.58 -5.56 9.77
N ALA A 76 5.75 -6.39 8.73
CA ALA A 76 6.92 -6.29 7.86
C ALA A 76 6.91 -4.99 7.05
N ILE A 77 5.73 -4.51 6.61
CA ILE A 77 5.62 -3.22 5.93
C ILE A 77 6.11 -2.09 6.85
N MET A 78 5.70 -2.10 8.11
CA MET A 78 6.14 -1.10 9.07
C MET A 78 7.67 -1.16 9.27
N GLU A 79 8.23 -2.36 9.35
CA GLU A 79 9.69 -2.54 9.45
C GLU A 79 10.42 -1.97 8.25
N VAL A 80 9.93 -2.23 7.03
CA VAL A 80 10.54 -1.70 5.81
C VAL A 80 10.50 -0.18 5.82
N GLN A 81 9.37 0.41 6.17
CA GLN A 81 9.22 1.86 6.23
C GLN A 81 10.22 2.49 7.19
N LEU A 82 10.32 1.96 8.40
CA LEU A 82 11.23 2.50 9.42
C LEU A 82 12.69 2.26 9.08
N HIS A 83 13.01 1.08 8.53
CA HIS A 83 14.38 0.72 8.18
C HIS A 83 14.91 1.52 6.99
N THR A 84 14.09 1.72 5.97
CA THR A 84 14.51 2.42 4.75
C THR A 84 14.30 3.91 4.80
N GLY A 85 13.43 4.38 5.68
CA GLY A 85 13.06 5.79 5.78
C GLY A 85 12.13 6.26 4.65
N VAL A 86 11.61 5.36 3.82
CA VAL A 86 10.67 5.70 2.75
C VAL A 86 9.25 5.50 3.27
N PRO A 87 8.39 6.53 3.23
CA PRO A 87 7.01 6.39 3.69
C PRO A 87 6.24 5.35 2.88
N ILE A 88 5.48 4.51 3.57
CA ILE A 88 4.67 3.47 2.92
C ILE A 88 3.24 3.55 3.45
N ALA A 89 2.30 3.82 2.56
CA ALA A 89 0.88 3.76 2.91
C ALA A 89 0.40 2.31 2.82
N ASN A 90 -0.17 1.80 3.91
CA ASN A 90 -0.66 0.42 3.97
C ASN A 90 -2.13 0.37 3.57
N GLY A 91 -2.39 -0.12 2.37
CA GLY A 91 -3.72 -0.33 1.83
C GLY A 91 -4.10 -1.80 1.73
N ILE A 92 -3.52 -2.66 2.57
CA ILE A 92 -3.94 -4.06 2.64
C ILE A 92 -5.20 -4.15 3.50
N LEU A 93 -6.32 -4.45 2.85
CA LEU A 93 -7.58 -4.67 3.56
C LEU A 93 -7.53 -6.03 4.27
N THR A 94 -7.90 -6.05 5.54
CA THR A 94 -7.97 -7.29 6.33
C THR A 94 -9.39 -7.41 6.85
N CYS A 95 -10.20 -8.19 6.16
CA CYS A 95 -11.64 -8.23 6.36
C CYS A 95 -12.13 -9.65 6.60
N ASP A 96 -13.26 -9.78 7.30
CA ASP A 96 -13.86 -11.07 7.55
C ASP A 96 -14.62 -11.59 6.32
N THR A 97 -15.17 -10.68 5.52
CA THR A 97 -16.00 -11.05 4.35
C THR A 97 -15.60 -10.22 3.13
N ASP A 98 -15.95 -10.74 1.95
CA ASP A 98 -15.75 -10.03 0.69
C ASP A 98 -16.53 -8.71 0.66
N GLU A 99 -17.73 -8.69 1.22
CA GLU A 99 -18.57 -7.49 1.25
C GLU A 99 -17.93 -6.38 2.08
N GLN A 100 -17.29 -6.73 3.19
CA GLN A 100 -16.55 -5.76 4.00
C GLN A 100 -15.39 -5.15 3.20
N ALA A 101 -14.72 -5.96 2.41
CA ALA A 101 -13.63 -5.47 1.57
C ALA A 101 -14.17 -4.55 0.48
N GLU A 102 -15.24 -4.95 -0.21
CA GLU A 102 -15.80 -4.19 -1.31
C GLU A 102 -16.19 -2.76 -0.92
N VAL A 103 -16.83 -2.59 0.25
CA VAL A 103 -17.27 -1.26 0.69
C VAL A 103 -16.08 -0.37 1.11
N ARG A 104 -14.91 -0.94 1.32
CA ARG A 104 -13.71 -0.22 1.75
C ARG A 104 -12.74 0.10 0.62
N VAL A 105 -12.98 -0.45 -0.57
CA VAL A 105 -12.05 -0.34 -1.70
C VAL A 105 -11.76 1.11 -2.06
N GLN A 106 -12.80 1.88 -2.32
CA GLN A 106 -12.60 3.26 -2.78
C GLN A 106 -12.04 4.16 -1.69
N PRO A 107 -12.60 4.20 -0.46
CA PRO A 107 -12.01 5.06 0.57
C PRO A 107 -10.58 4.67 0.90
N LYS A 108 -10.26 3.37 0.93
CA LYS A 108 -8.90 2.94 1.27
C LYS A 108 -7.89 3.30 0.20
N GLY A 109 -8.22 3.08 -1.07
CA GLY A 109 -7.34 3.45 -2.17
C GLY A 109 -7.08 4.96 -2.21
N THR A 110 -8.12 5.75 -2.02
CA THR A 110 -8.03 7.20 -1.97
C THR A 110 -7.16 7.65 -0.79
N ASP A 111 -7.42 7.13 0.40
CA ASP A 111 -6.67 7.48 1.62
C ASP A 111 -5.19 7.15 1.49
N CYS A 112 -4.86 6.02 0.86
CA CYS A 112 -3.46 5.63 0.67
C CYS A 112 -2.70 6.59 -0.23
N ALA A 113 -3.33 7.05 -1.31
CA ALA A 113 -2.70 8.04 -2.19
C ALA A 113 -2.45 9.34 -1.43
N GLN A 114 -3.44 9.81 -0.66
CA GLN A 114 -3.32 11.02 0.15
C GLN A 114 -2.20 10.88 1.18
N ALA A 115 -2.18 9.77 1.92
CA ALA A 115 -1.17 9.54 2.95
C ALA A 115 0.24 9.48 2.36
N ALA A 116 0.42 8.81 1.22
CA ALA A 116 1.72 8.70 0.57
C ALA A 116 2.26 10.07 0.16
N VAL A 117 1.42 10.89 -0.48
CA VAL A 117 1.82 12.24 -0.91
C VAL A 117 2.10 13.13 0.30
N GLU A 118 1.23 13.10 1.28
CA GLU A 118 1.39 13.91 2.50
C GLU A 118 2.69 13.56 3.22
N MET A 119 2.98 12.26 3.40
CA MET A 119 4.18 11.83 4.11
C MET A 119 5.46 12.08 3.32
N ALA A 120 5.43 11.96 2.00
CA ALA A 120 6.56 12.31 1.16
C ALA A 120 6.91 13.80 1.33
N ASN A 121 5.90 14.66 1.30
CA ASN A 121 6.09 16.09 1.44
C ASN A 121 6.53 16.48 2.86
N LEU A 122 5.94 15.87 3.88
CA LEU A 122 6.31 16.12 5.27
C LEU A 122 7.76 15.73 5.52
N LYS A 123 8.19 14.58 5.04
CA LYS A 123 9.56 14.12 5.21
C LYS A 123 10.55 15.06 4.55
N LYS A 124 10.24 15.54 3.34
CA LYS A 124 11.08 16.54 2.67
C LYS A 124 11.18 17.83 3.48
N ALA A 125 10.06 18.30 4.02
CA ALA A 125 10.04 19.52 4.82
C ALA A 125 10.88 19.37 6.10
N LEU A 126 10.81 18.20 6.76
CA LEU A 126 11.56 17.95 8.00
C LEU A 126 13.06 17.79 7.76
N ASN A 127 13.46 17.42 6.55
CA ASN A 127 14.87 17.22 6.19
C ASN A 127 15.56 18.46 5.65
N GLN A 128 14.86 19.58 5.59
CA GLN A 128 15.42 20.86 5.13
C GLN A 128 16.17 21.60 6.22
#